data_7a4c473b4ab887b7caeab8b3a602e3f5
#
_entry.id   7a4c473b4ab887b7caeab8b3a602e3f5
#
_cell.length_a   1.000
_cell.length_b   1.000
_cell.length_c   1.000
_cell.angle_alpha   90.00
_cell.angle_beta   90.00
_cell.angle_gamma   90.00
#
_symmetry.space_group_name_H-M   'P 1'
#
loop_
_entity.id
_entity.type
_entity.pdbx_description
1 polymer ?
#
loop_
_entity_poly.entity_id
_entity_poly.type
_entity_poly.pdbx_seq_one_letter_code
_entity_poly.pdbx_strand_id
1 'polypeptide(L)'
;RNPDFVRYYLDEEEREKEQLPLRFGMLSDGKHDLRIHASDIVGNDAENTFSFTVDNTPPEILVKSPTNGTTVSHSLKIDFKVKDENLAEDGAITILLPDGESLDNVTFHSFDVTGIDDGVYDLKIMAVDLAENEQTKMISFNVDHAFVEAPLVISKEKEPVSENNLLIIISVIIVAAIVITIIAKRIRKTSTENKILKEDL
;
A
#
# COMPACT_ATOMS: atom_id res chain seq x y z
N ARG A 1 43.58 26.24 22.94
CA ARG A 1 42.96 27.14 23.93
C ARG A 1 41.75 26.46 24.50
N ASN A 2 41.58 26.45 25.81
CA ASN A 2 40.37 25.95 26.41
C ASN A 2 39.29 27.03 26.33
N PRO A 3 38.03 26.70 25.95
CA PRO A 3 36.93 27.65 26.03
C PRO A 3 36.69 28.06 27.49
N ASP A 4 36.22 29.30 27.70
CA ASP A 4 35.75 29.78 29.00
C ASP A 4 34.44 29.12 29.37
N PHE A 5 33.54 29.03 28.36
CA PHE A 5 32.30 28.26 28.47
C PHE A 5 31.92 27.55 27.17
N VAL A 6 31.17 26.48 27.30
CA VAL A 6 30.43 25.81 26.19
C VAL A 6 28.99 25.63 26.62
N ARG A 7 28.07 26.09 25.79
CA ARG A 7 26.63 25.94 25.96
C ARG A 7 26.05 25.11 24.85
N TYR A 8 25.04 24.32 25.20
CA TYR A 8 24.34 23.46 24.29
C TYR A 8 22.87 23.89 24.25
N TYR A 9 22.31 23.98 23.06
CA TYR A 9 20.90 24.30 22.86
C TYR A 9 20.30 23.22 21.98
N LEU A 10 19.22 22.62 22.45
CA LEU A 10 18.44 21.67 21.67
C LEU A 10 17.07 22.32 21.42
N ASP A 11 16.73 22.54 20.15
CA ASP A 11 15.49 23.21 19.73
C ASP A 11 15.31 24.56 20.44
N GLU A 12 16.39 25.39 20.45
CA GLU A 12 16.48 26.69 21.14
C GLU A 12 16.47 26.63 22.69
N GLU A 13 16.25 25.47 23.30
CA GLU A 13 16.33 25.33 24.77
C GLU A 13 17.77 25.04 25.21
N GLU A 14 18.29 25.83 26.17
CA GLU A 14 19.61 25.58 26.75
C GLU A 14 19.60 24.27 27.55
N ARG A 15 20.59 23.41 27.28
CA ARG A 15 20.80 22.13 27.98
C ARG A 15 22.02 22.22 28.86
N GLU A 16 21.85 21.80 30.10
CA GLU A 16 22.96 21.71 31.04
C GLU A 16 23.96 20.62 30.64
N LYS A 17 25.24 20.82 30.90
CA LYS A 17 26.31 19.88 30.59
C LYS A 17 26.07 18.48 31.19
N GLU A 18 25.36 18.42 32.33
CA GLU A 18 25.08 17.19 33.07
C GLU A 18 24.01 16.31 32.36
N GLN A 19 23.31 16.87 31.36
CA GLN A 19 22.32 16.12 30.53
C GLN A 19 22.97 15.38 29.36
N LEU A 20 24.27 15.45 29.21
CA LEU A 20 25.00 14.72 28.18
C LEU A 20 25.45 13.31 28.67
N PRO A 21 25.46 12.26 27.81
CA PRO A 21 25.09 12.28 26.42
C PRO A 21 23.57 12.44 26.21
N LEU A 22 23.20 13.18 25.15
CA LEU A 22 21.81 13.26 24.73
C LEU A 22 21.29 11.86 24.36
N ARG A 23 20.10 11.51 24.86
CA ARG A 23 19.44 10.25 24.54
C ARG A 23 18.28 10.54 23.58
N PHE A 24 18.44 10.17 22.32
CA PHE A 24 17.44 10.46 21.28
C PHE A 24 16.08 9.84 21.55
N GLY A 25 15.99 8.70 22.25
CA GLY A 25 14.71 8.10 22.66
C GLY A 25 13.89 8.94 23.66
N MET A 26 14.38 10.11 24.08
CA MET A 26 13.66 11.09 24.90
C MET A 26 13.11 12.27 24.11
N LEU A 27 13.48 12.37 22.81
CA LEU A 27 12.98 13.40 21.90
C LEU A 27 11.76 12.89 21.15
N SER A 28 10.88 13.81 20.75
CA SER A 28 9.76 13.48 19.87
C SER A 28 10.24 13.16 18.46
N ASP A 29 9.44 12.47 17.69
CA ASP A 29 9.71 12.29 16.27
C ASP A 29 9.68 13.62 15.53
N GLY A 30 10.61 13.79 14.58
CA GLY A 30 10.72 14.99 13.77
C GLY A 30 12.13 15.53 13.67
N LYS A 31 12.27 16.73 13.11
CA LYS A 31 13.55 17.44 12.97
C LYS A 31 13.90 18.17 14.25
N HIS A 32 15.17 18.05 14.63
CA HIS A 32 15.76 18.70 15.79
C HIS A 32 17.06 19.39 15.41
N ASP A 33 17.37 20.48 16.10
CA ASP A 33 18.60 21.26 15.93
C ASP A 33 19.39 21.28 17.22
N LEU A 34 20.65 20.79 17.17
CA LEU A 34 21.61 20.92 18.24
C LEU A 34 22.58 22.05 17.92
N ARG A 35 22.47 23.16 18.64
CA ARG A 35 23.37 24.29 18.54
C ARG A 35 24.40 24.28 19.68
N ILE A 36 25.65 24.38 19.33
CA ILE A 36 26.77 24.44 20.27
C ILE A 36 27.41 25.84 20.17
N HIS A 37 27.47 26.55 21.29
CA HIS A 37 28.11 27.86 21.40
C HIS A 37 29.25 27.78 22.39
N ALA A 38 30.43 28.24 21.98
CA ALA A 38 31.64 28.28 22.81
C ALA A 38 32.26 29.66 22.75
N SER A 39 32.73 30.17 23.89
CA SER A 39 33.48 31.44 23.99
C SER A 39 34.76 31.24 24.74
N ASP A 40 35.83 32.00 24.37
CA ASP A 40 37.07 32.03 25.13
C ASP A 40 37.13 33.25 26.07
N ILE A 41 38.09 33.26 26.95
CA ILE A 41 38.29 34.31 27.98
C ILE A 41 38.55 35.70 27.43
N VAL A 42 38.84 35.85 26.14
CA VAL A 42 39.10 37.13 25.46
C VAL A 42 37.93 37.53 24.56
N GLY A 43 36.82 36.79 24.62
CA GLY A 43 35.56 37.10 23.94
C GLY A 43 35.49 36.64 22.49
N ASN A 44 36.32 35.70 22.06
CA ASN A 44 36.11 35.08 20.75
C ASN A 44 35.03 34.01 20.85
N ASP A 45 34.02 34.11 20.02
CA ASP A 45 32.88 33.21 19.97
C ASP A 45 32.95 32.26 18.76
N ALA A 46 32.50 31.06 18.95
CA ALA A 46 32.26 30.04 17.90
C ALA A 46 30.93 29.39 18.10
N GLU A 47 30.17 29.23 17.02
CA GLU A 47 28.86 28.56 17.03
C GLU A 47 28.76 27.57 15.87
N ASN A 48 28.15 26.42 16.13
CA ASN A 48 27.83 25.47 15.11
C ASN A 48 26.44 24.82 15.41
N THR A 49 25.69 24.54 14.36
CA THR A 49 24.36 23.89 14.46
C THR A 49 24.36 22.61 13.65
N PHE A 50 23.85 21.55 14.27
CA PHE A 50 23.70 20.23 13.68
C PHE A 50 22.20 19.91 13.64
N SER A 51 21.65 19.78 12.44
CA SER A 51 20.27 19.32 12.24
C SER A 51 20.23 17.80 12.09
N PHE A 52 19.31 17.15 12.77
CA PHE A 52 19.11 15.70 12.68
C PHE A 52 17.60 15.39 12.79
N THR A 53 17.22 14.16 12.38
CA THR A 53 15.86 13.68 12.50
C THR A 53 15.82 12.57 13.55
N VAL A 54 14.81 12.61 14.42
CA VAL A 54 14.49 11.56 15.36
C VAL A 54 13.26 10.81 14.84
N ASP A 55 13.32 9.50 14.88
CA ASP A 55 12.23 8.61 14.57
C ASP A 55 12.22 7.46 15.59
N ASN A 56 11.15 7.39 16.38
CA ASN A 56 10.95 6.35 17.40
C ASN A 56 9.74 5.47 17.02
N THR A 57 9.15 5.71 15.86
CA THR A 57 7.91 5.05 15.44
C THR A 57 8.22 3.87 14.53
N PRO A 58 7.98 2.62 14.95
CA PRO A 58 8.22 1.46 14.10
C PRO A 58 7.21 1.36 12.94
N PRO A 59 7.59 0.71 11.83
CA PRO A 59 6.71 0.47 10.69
C PRO A 59 5.39 -0.23 11.08
N GLU A 60 4.28 0.13 10.43
CA GLU A 60 2.98 -0.53 10.58
C GLU A 60 2.79 -1.63 9.54
N ILE A 61 2.66 -2.91 9.97
CA ILE A 61 2.40 -4.06 9.09
C ILE A 61 0.89 -4.34 9.04
N LEU A 62 0.27 -4.08 7.89
CA LEU A 62 -1.16 -4.26 7.59
C LEU A 62 -1.38 -5.51 6.74
N VAL A 63 -1.69 -6.64 7.38
CA VAL A 63 -1.89 -7.91 6.69
C VAL A 63 -3.32 -8.02 6.19
N LYS A 64 -3.46 -8.33 4.88
CA LYS A 64 -4.72 -8.61 4.22
C LYS A 64 -4.97 -10.13 4.11
N SER A 65 -3.92 -10.90 3.86
CA SER A 65 -3.93 -12.36 3.79
C SER A 65 -2.54 -12.91 4.20
N PRO A 66 -2.45 -14.03 4.93
CA PRO A 66 -3.57 -14.74 5.54
C PRO A 66 -4.11 -14.03 6.79
N THR A 67 -5.32 -14.38 7.20
CA THR A 67 -5.80 -14.08 8.55
C THR A 67 -5.40 -15.19 9.51
N ASN A 68 -5.31 -14.87 10.80
CA ASN A 68 -4.95 -15.85 11.80
C ASN A 68 -5.96 -17.03 11.81
N GLY A 69 -5.45 -18.26 11.78
CA GLY A 69 -6.25 -19.47 11.71
C GLY A 69 -6.76 -19.85 10.30
N THR A 70 -6.29 -19.19 9.24
CA THR A 70 -6.57 -19.62 7.85
C THR A 70 -6.17 -21.08 7.64
N THR A 71 -7.04 -21.90 7.02
CA THR A 71 -6.70 -23.27 6.59
C THR A 71 -6.49 -23.31 5.09
N VAL A 72 -5.42 -23.95 4.65
CA VAL A 72 -5.04 -24.11 3.25
C VAL A 72 -4.66 -25.56 2.92
N SER A 73 -4.87 -25.98 1.68
CA SER A 73 -4.55 -27.33 1.20
C SER A 73 -3.44 -27.37 0.14
N HIS A 74 -3.24 -26.28 -0.61
CA HIS A 74 -2.29 -26.24 -1.72
C HIS A 74 -1.36 -25.03 -1.68
N SER A 75 -1.88 -23.85 -1.37
CA SER A 75 -1.09 -22.63 -1.35
C SER A 75 -1.58 -21.63 -0.32
N LEU A 76 -0.65 -20.93 0.31
CA LEU A 76 -0.91 -19.82 1.20
C LEU A 76 -0.68 -18.52 0.44
N LYS A 77 -1.74 -17.71 0.29
CA LYS A 77 -1.62 -16.37 -0.26
C LYS A 77 -1.15 -15.40 0.81
N ILE A 78 -0.02 -14.74 0.57
CA ILE A 78 0.54 -13.69 1.42
C ILE A 78 0.33 -12.36 0.71
N ASP A 79 -0.39 -11.43 1.34
CA ASP A 79 -0.74 -10.10 0.81
C ASP A 79 -0.82 -9.12 1.99
N PHE A 80 0.08 -8.15 2.05
CA PHE A 80 0.14 -7.15 3.10
C PHE A 80 0.71 -5.84 2.59
N LYS A 81 0.67 -4.81 3.44
CA LYS A 81 1.31 -3.51 3.21
C LYS A 81 2.11 -3.13 4.44
N VAL A 82 3.21 -2.45 4.23
CA VAL A 82 3.95 -1.77 5.28
C VAL A 82 3.80 -0.27 5.08
N LYS A 83 3.58 0.45 6.17
CA LYS A 83 3.49 1.91 6.18
C LYS A 83 4.48 2.46 7.17
N ASP A 84 5.28 3.38 6.71
CA ASP A 84 6.21 4.15 7.49
C ASP A 84 6.70 5.36 6.68
N GLU A 85 7.05 6.47 7.34
CA GLU A 85 7.55 7.67 6.65
C GLU A 85 9.03 7.53 6.27
N ASN A 86 9.77 6.68 6.99
CA ASN A 86 11.21 6.48 6.86
C ASN A 86 11.57 5.03 6.51
N LEU A 87 10.67 4.30 5.85
CA LEU A 87 10.93 2.93 5.43
C LEU A 87 12.11 2.89 4.43
N ALA A 88 13.07 2.00 4.66
CA ALA A 88 14.17 1.80 3.73
C ALA A 88 13.65 1.25 2.38
N GLU A 89 14.25 1.67 1.26
CA GLU A 89 13.86 1.17 -0.07
C GLU A 89 14.25 -0.30 -0.26
N ASP A 90 15.42 -0.70 0.28
CA ASP A 90 15.97 -2.04 0.15
C ASP A 90 16.17 -2.71 1.53
N GLY A 91 15.78 -3.99 1.65
CA GLY A 91 16.00 -4.81 2.86
C GLY A 91 15.10 -4.48 4.05
N ALA A 92 14.13 -3.57 3.85
CA ALA A 92 13.23 -3.12 4.92
C ALA A 92 12.21 -4.18 5.36
N ILE A 93 11.89 -5.13 4.48
CA ILE A 93 10.84 -6.13 4.72
C ILE A 93 11.41 -7.52 4.53
N THR A 94 11.21 -8.38 5.51
CA THR A 94 11.58 -9.79 5.44
C THR A 94 10.38 -10.67 5.81
N ILE A 95 10.07 -11.67 4.99
CA ILE A 95 9.11 -12.73 5.29
C ILE A 95 9.89 -14.01 5.58
N LEU A 96 9.67 -14.60 6.74
CA LEU A 96 10.20 -15.93 7.06
C LEU A 96 9.08 -16.95 6.89
N LEU A 97 9.28 -17.87 5.94
CA LEU A 97 8.36 -18.93 5.59
C LEU A 97 8.52 -20.15 6.51
N PRO A 98 7.49 -21.03 6.62
CA PRO A 98 7.53 -22.22 7.49
C PRO A 98 8.60 -23.24 7.14
N ASP A 99 9.02 -23.32 5.88
CA ASP A 99 10.11 -24.20 5.40
C ASP A 99 11.51 -23.65 5.71
N GLY A 100 11.60 -22.44 6.29
CA GLY A 100 12.84 -21.76 6.64
C GLY A 100 13.38 -20.85 5.55
N GLU A 101 12.73 -20.75 4.40
CA GLU A 101 13.07 -19.74 3.39
C GLU A 101 12.72 -18.33 3.88
N SER A 102 13.51 -17.34 3.44
CA SER A 102 13.23 -15.93 3.65
C SER A 102 13.06 -15.22 2.30
N LEU A 103 12.10 -14.29 2.27
CA LEU A 103 11.84 -13.44 1.11
C LEU A 103 12.01 -11.99 1.55
N ASP A 104 12.82 -11.23 0.83
CA ASP A 104 13.07 -9.82 1.12
C ASP A 104 12.35 -8.91 0.13
N ASN A 105 11.81 -7.80 0.64
CA ASN A 105 11.12 -6.75 -0.12
C ASN A 105 9.93 -7.23 -0.96
N VAL A 106 9.28 -8.31 -0.53
CA VAL A 106 8.09 -8.86 -1.16
C VAL A 106 6.87 -8.59 -0.28
N THR A 107 5.83 -7.97 -0.83
CA THR A 107 4.56 -7.69 -0.13
C THR A 107 3.41 -8.56 -0.61
N PHE A 108 3.63 -9.33 -1.68
CA PHE A 108 2.71 -10.30 -2.23
C PHE A 108 3.47 -11.55 -2.65
N HIS A 109 3.03 -12.71 -2.14
CA HIS A 109 3.62 -14.00 -2.47
C HIS A 109 2.54 -15.11 -2.41
N SER A 110 2.76 -16.18 -3.14
CA SER A 110 1.99 -17.42 -3.03
C SER A 110 2.93 -18.55 -2.64
N PHE A 111 2.85 -18.94 -1.37
CA PHE A 111 3.68 -20.02 -0.83
C PHE A 111 3.01 -21.37 -1.10
N ASP A 112 3.72 -22.29 -1.75
CA ASP A 112 3.25 -23.65 -2.00
C ASP A 112 3.40 -24.51 -0.73
N VAL A 113 2.29 -25.01 -0.21
CA VAL A 113 2.27 -25.82 1.01
C VAL A 113 2.18 -27.33 0.72
N THR A 114 2.19 -27.76 -0.54
CA THR A 114 2.02 -29.18 -0.90
C THR A 114 3.18 -30.08 -0.44
N GLY A 115 4.33 -29.47 -0.15
CA GLY A 115 5.55 -30.14 0.31
C GLY A 115 5.72 -30.21 1.83
N ILE A 116 4.81 -29.63 2.62
CA ILE A 116 4.87 -29.65 4.07
C ILE A 116 3.74 -30.52 4.65
N ASP A 117 3.92 -31.10 5.85
CA ASP A 117 2.92 -31.95 6.47
C ASP A 117 1.70 -31.17 6.97
N ASP A 118 0.57 -31.88 7.21
CA ASP A 118 -0.59 -31.29 7.86
C ASP A 118 -0.22 -30.81 9.27
N GLY A 119 -0.65 -29.60 9.62
CA GLY A 119 -0.32 -29.02 10.93
C GLY A 119 -0.50 -27.52 10.98
N VAL A 120 -0.19 -26.95 12.15
CA VAL A 120 -0.22 -25.51 12.39
C VAL A 120 1.18 -24.93 12.20
N TYR A 121 1.27 -23.86 11.43
CA TYR A 121 2.50 -23.18 11.08
C TYR A 121 2.38 -21.68 11.32
N ASP A 122 3.53 -21.03 11.54
CA ASP A 122 3.62 -19.60 11.70
C ASP A 122 4.32 -18.95 10.50
N LEU A 123 3.71 -17.90 9.98
CA LEU A 123 4.30 -16.94 9.06
C LEU A 123 4.80 -15.75 9.87
N LYS A 124 6.07 -15.39 9.74
CA LYS A 124 6.66 -14.22 10.38
C LYS A 124 6.96 -13.15 9.34
N ILE A 125 6.40 -11.96 9.52
CA ILE A 125 6.69 -10.78 8.70
C ILE A 125 7.41 -9.77 9.60
N MET A 126 8.56 -9.27 9.14
CA MET A 126 9.37 -8.27 9.83
C MET A 126 9.52 -7.05 8.93
N ALA A 127 9.48 -5.87 9.51
CA ALA A 127 9.75 -4.61 8.83
C ALA A 127 10.66 -3.75 9.71
N VAL A 128 11.64 -3.09 9.09
CA VAL A 128 12.61 -2.22 9.74
C VAL A 128 12.67 -0.91 8.96
N ASP A 129 12.68 0.23 9.65
CA ASP A 129 12.87 1.54 9.06
C ASP A 129 14.34 1.99 9.02
N LEU A 130 14.59 3.21 8.52
CA LEU A 130 15.92 3.80 8.44
C LEU A 130 16.52 4.18 9.82
N ALA A 131 15.67 4.30 10.84
CA ALA A 131 16.08 4.58 12.22
C ALA A 131 16.29 3.30 13.04
N GLU A 132 16.20 2.12 12.39
CA GLU A 132 16.33 0.78 13.00
C GLU A 132 15.17 0.42 13.94
N ASN A 133 14.01 1.10 13.85
CA ASN A 133 12.82 0.63 14.55
C ASN A 133 12.25 -0.59 13.82
N GLU A 134 11.95 -1.63 14.58
CA GLU A 134 11.50 -2.91 14.05
C GLU A 134 10.06 -3.21 14.46
N GLN A 135 9.27 -3.69 13.52
CA GLN A 135 7.97 -4.31 13.76
C GLN A 135 7.95 -5.74 13.25
N THR A 136 7.45 -6.63 14.08
CA THR A 136 7.23 -8.04 13.73
C THR A 136 5.74 -8.38 13.81
N LYS A 137 5.24 -9.11 12.81
CA LYS A 137 3.90 -9.69 12.78
C LYS A 137 3.98 -11.19 12.59
N MET A 138 3.37 -11.94 13.50
CA MET A 138 3.21 -13.40 13.38
C MET A 138 1.76 -13.75 13.08
N ILE A 139 1.56 -14.70 12.17
CA ILE A 139 0.24 -15.16 11.74
C ILE A 139 0.28 -16.67 11.69
N SER A 140 -0.51 -17.33 12.54
CA SER A 140 -0.64 -18.78 12.51
C SER A 140 -1.67 -19.21 11.48
N PHE A 141 -1.37 -20.25 10.72
CA PHE A 141 -2.27 -20.87 9.75
C PHE A 141 -2.18 -22.39 9.83
N ASN A 142 -3.18 -23.08 9.29
CA ASN A 142 -3.26 -24.53 9.30
C ASN A 142 -3.10 -25.08 7.88
N VAL A 143 -2.24 -26.09 7.70
CA VAL A 143 -2.15 -26.89 6.50
C VAL A 143 -2.97 -28.17 6.72
N ASP A 144 -3.93 -28.43 5.86
CA ASP A 144 -4.78 -29.62 5.85
C ASP A 144 -5.06 -30.01 4.39
N HIS A 145 -4.36 -31.03 3.90
CA HIS A 145 -4.48 -31.47 2.51
C HIS A 145 -5.83 -32.14 2.20
N ALA A 146 -6.60 -32.51 3.23
CA ALA A 146 -7.98 -32.98 3.08
C ALA A 146 -8.99 -31.83 2.98
N PHE A 147 -8.57 -30.58 3.29
CA PHE A 147 -9.42 -29.40 3.24
C PHE A 147 -9.82 -29.08 1.80
N VAL A 148 -11.11 -29.05 1.50
CA VAL A 148 -11.65 -28.61 0.23
C VAL A 148 -12.02 -27.14 0.33
N GLU A 149 -11.28 -26.28 -0.33
CA GLU A 149 -11.63 -24.86 -0.43
C GLU A 149 -13.02 -24.73 -1.07
N ALA A 150 -13.92 -24.01 -0.41
CA ALA A 150 -15.22 -23.74 -0.99
C ALA A 150 -15.03 -23.02 -2.33
N PRO A 151 -15.67 -23.45 -3.42
CA PRO A 151 -15.53 -22.79 -4.70
C PRO A 151 -15.93 -21.32 -4.51
N LEU A 152 -15.09 -20.41 -5.01
CA LEU A 152 -15.42 -19.00 -5.06
C LEU A 152 -16.73 -18.85 -5.81
N VAL A 153 -17.83 -18.73 -5.08
CA VAL A 153 -19.09 -18.28 -5.67
C VAL A 153 -18.86 -16.83 -6.07
N ILE A 154 -18.40 -16.65 -7.32
CA ILE A 154 -18.48 -15.34 -7.95
C ILE A 154 -19.97 -15.06 -8.06
N SER A 155 -20.58 -14.50 -7.02
CA SER A 155 -21.83 -13.80 -7.18
C SER A 155 -21.49 -12.70 -8.19
N LYS A 156 -21.89 -12.88 -9.45
CA LYS A 156 -22.05 -11.75 -10.36
C LYS A 156 -23.09 -10.87 -9.65
N GLU A 157 -22.57 -10.00 -8.79
CA GLU A 157 -23.33 -8.84 -8.36
C GLU A 157 -23.71 -8.16 -9.68
N LYS A 158 -25.00 -8.26 -10.01
CA LYS A 158 -25.56 -7.56 -11.15
C LYS A 158 -25.40 -6.11 -10.75
N GLU A 159 -24.29 -5.48 -11.24
CA GLU A 159 -24.14 -4.05 -11.03
C GLU A 159 -25.48 -3.42 -11.43
N PRO A 160 -26.11 -2.65 -10.54
CA PRO A 160 -27.32 -1.96 -10.89
C PRO A 160 -26.98 -1.11 -12.10
N VAL A 161 -27.64 -1.38 -13.24
CA VAL A 161 -27.47 -0.58 -14.46
C VAL A 161 -27.72 0.85 -14.04
N SER A 162 -26.65 1.66 -13.99
CA SER A 162 -26.76 3.07 -13.63
C SER A 162 -27.88 3.68 -14.49
N GLU A 163 -28.77 4.47 -13.89
CA GLU A 163 -29.87 5.13 -14.62
C GLU A 163 -29.35 5.87 -15.86
N ASN A 164 -28.14 6.41 -15.81
CA ASN A 164 -27.48 7.04 -16.95
C ASN A 164 -27.18 6.05 -18.09
N ASN A 165 -26.77 4.82 -17.78
CA ASN A 165 -26.52 3.80 -18.78
C ASN A 165 -27.84 3.29 -19.39
N LEU A 166 -28.92 3.23 -18.60
CA LEU A 166 -30.24 2.86 -19.09
C LEU A 166 -30.76 3.94 -20.07
N LEU A 167 -30.60 5.21 -19.77
CA LEU A 167 -30.98 6.33 -20.66
C LEU A 167 -30.20 6.32 -21.98
N ILE A 168 -28.90 6.00 -21.93
CA ILE A 168 -28.07 5.87 -23.13
C ILE A 168 -28.57 4.71 -24.00
N ILE A 169 -28.86 3.55 -23.43
CA ILE A 169 -29.37 2.39 -24.16
C ILE A 169 -30.72 2.72 -24.81
N ILE A 170 -31.64 3.35 -24.07
CA ILE A 170 -32.94 3.77 -24.58
C ILE A 170 -32.78 4.76 -25.74
N SER A 171 -31.90 5.74 -25.62
CA SER A 171 -31.65 6.72 -26.66
C SER A 171 -31.10 6.09 -27.95
N VAL A 172 -30.19 5.12 -27.85
CA VAL A 172 -29.66 4.38 -29.00
C VAL A 172 -30.75 3.57 -29.70
N ILE A 173 -31.64 2.92 -28.94
CA ILE A 173 -32.76 2.16 -29.51
C ILE A 173 -33.75 3.09 -30.25
N ILE A 174 -34.05 4.27 -29.69
CA ILE A 174 -34.93 5.24 -30.31
C ILE A 174 -34.32 5.76 -31.64
N VAL A 175 -33.04 6.11 -31.64
CA VAL A 175 -32.34 6.57 -32.85
C VAL A 175 -32.35 5.47 -33.91
N ALA A 176 -32.06 4.23 -33.56
CA ALA A 176 -32.11 3.10 -34.50
C ALA A 176 -33.50 2.91 -35.11
N ALA A 177 -34.56 3.01 -34.32
CA ALA A 177 -35.94 2.89 -34.78
C ALA A 177 -36.32 4.03 -35.77
N ILE A 178 -35.87 5.25 -35.48
CA ILE A 178 -36.07 6.40 -36.39
C ILE A 178 -35.37 6.17 -37.73
N VAL A 179 -34.11 5.73 -37.70
CA VAL A 179 -33.31 5.45 -38.92
C VAL A 179 -33.99 4.36 -39.78
N ILE A 180 -34.43 3.26 -39.13
CA ILE A 180 -35.13 2.17 -39.81
C ILE A 180 -36.41 2.71 -40.49
N THR A 181 -37.18 3.54 -39.79
CA THR A 181 -38.39 4.14 -40.32
C THR A 181 -38.16 5.04 -41.54
N ILE A 182 -37.09 5.84 -41.48
CA ILE A 182 -36.69 6.71 -42.60
C ILE A 182 -36.26 5.87 -43.82
N ILE A 183 -35.48 4.82 -43.60
CA ILE A 183 -35.04 3.91 -44.66
C ILE A 183 -36.25 3.23 -45.30
N ALA A 184 -37.18 2.70 -44.49
CA ALA A 184 -38.39 2.04 -44.96
C ALA A 184 -39.27 3.00 -45.80
N LYS A 185 -39.44 4.27 -45.39
CA LYS A 185 -40.15 5.30 -46.16
C LYS A 185 -39.43 5.59 -47.48
N ARG A 186 -38.12 5.66 -47.50
CA ARG A 186 -37.33 5.93 -48.71
C ARG A 186 -37.46 4.78 -49.72
N ILE A 187 -37.36 3.54 -49.27
CA ILE A 187 -37.58 2.35 -50.10
C ILE A 187 -38.99 2.32 -50.70
N ARG A 188 -40.05 2.62 -49.94
CA ARG A 188 -41.40 2.68 -50.42
C ARG A 188 -41.57 3.75 -51.50
N LYS A 189 -40.98 4.95 -51.30
CA LYS A 189 -41.05 6.04 -52.27
C LYS A 189 -40.39 5.64 -53.59
N THR A 190 -39.20 5.04 -53.52
CA THR A 190 -38.45 4.58 -54.72
C THR A 190 -39.20 3.45 -55.43
N SER A 191 -39.88 2.55 -54.71
CA SER A 191 -40.68 1.49 -55.26
C SER A 191 -41.91 2.04 -55.98
N THR A 192 -42.56 3.10 -55.47
CA THR A 192 -43.72 3.76 -56.07
C THR A 192 -43.31 4.53 -57.32
N GLU A 193 -42.21 5.25 -57.32
CA GLU A 193 -41.65 5.95 -58.49
C GLU A 193 -41.28 4.99 -59.62
N ASN A 194 -40.66 3.84 -59.29
CA ASN A 194 -40.33 2.81 -60.27
C ASN A 194 -41.60 2.08 -60.86
N LYS A 195 -42.69 2.07 -60.12
CA LYS A 195 -43.96 1.51 -60.59
C LYS A 195 -44.66 2.44 -61.61
N ILE A 196 -44.65 3.75 -61.33
CA ILE A 196 -45.21 4.79 -62.23
C ILE A 196 -44.45 4.82 -63.56
N LEU A 197 -43.09 4.76 -63.50
CA LEU A 197 -42.23 4.72 -64.70
C LEU A 197 -42.42 3.47 -65.59
N LYS A 198 -43.01 2.39 -65.05
CA LYS A 198 -43.32 1.17 -65.84
C LYS A 198 -44.74 1.16 -66.46
N GLU A 199 -45.65 2.00 -65.97
CA GLU A 199 -46.99 2.14 -66.48
C GLU A 199 -47.09 3.15 -67.63
N ASP A 200 -46.03 3.99 -67.84
CA ASP A 200 -45.95 5.00 -68.92
C ASP A 200 -45.09 4.51 -70.11
N LEU A 201 -44.74 3.24 -70.23
CA LEU A 201 -44.02 2.57 -71.30
C LEU A 201 -44.93 1.50 -71.97
#